data_5b77ecb54e50576ce2b1d5cddf0fa6b2
#
_entry.id   5b77ecb54e50576ce2b1d5cddf0fa6b2
#
_cell.length_a   1.000
_cell.length_b   1.000
_cell.length_c   1.000
_cell.angle_alpha   90.00
_cell.angle_beta   90.00
_cell.angle_gamma   90.00
#
_symmetry.space_group_name_H-M   'P 1'
#
loop_
_entity.id
_entity.type
_entity.pdbx_description
1 polymer ?
#
loop_
_entity_poly.entity_id
_entity_poly.type
_entity_poly.pdbx_seq_one_letter_code
_entity_poly.pdbx_strand_id
1 'polypeptide(L)'
;LTPGTYLYRVSVTQNTGCASISNTVSILVTPDISISGQPVGGSICVGGNFDLSVAASGATNILYQWEILIGATWTTISGATSADFNTGALSVTTQYRVFVSALESGCEDVYSQPVTVTVTPDIDITADPIGGSICTGGNFDLNVTATGSPDIHYQWQQQTGPSSWITVGTDQSAYNTGIL
;
A
#
# COMPACT_ATOMS: atom_id res chain seq x y z
N LEU A 1 34.36 5.27 -8.51
CA LEU A 1 35.10 4.79 -7.34
C LEU A 1 34.27 3.70 -6.67
N THR A 2 34.94 2.67 -6.16
CA THR A 2 34.26 1.67 -5.33
C THR A 2 33.91 2.24 -3.95
N PRO A 3 32.83 1.83 -3.30
CA PRO A 3 32.53 2.24 -1.92
C PRO A 3 33.71 1.96 -0.99
N GLY A 4 34.02 2.93 -0.13
CA GLY A 4 35.16 2.83 0.78
C GLY A 4 35.67 4.19 1.25
N THR A 5 36.65 4.17 2.20
CA THR A 5 37.29 5.39 2.69
C THR A 5 38.59 5.63 1.95
N TYR A 6 38.76 6.78 1.36
CA TYR A 6 39.94 7.23 0.64
C TYR A 6 40.64 8.34 1.43
N LEU A 7 41.94 8.17 1.63
CA LEU A 7 42.77 9.09 2.39
C LEU A 7 43.66 9.87 1.44
N TYR A 8 43.71 11.18 1.59
CA TYR A 8 44.53 12.08 0.78
C TYR A 8 45.40 12.98 1.66
N ARG A 9 46.61 13.27 1.18
CA ARG A 9 47.50 14.28 1.71
C ARG A 9 48.29 14.88 0.56
N VAL A 10 48.78 16.10 0.70
CA VAL A 10 49.69 16.73 -0.26
C VAL A 10 51.08 16.89 0.34
N SER A 11 52.10 16.60 -0.46
CA SER A 11 53.49 16.93 -0.18
C SER A 11 53.88 18.11 -1.07
N VAL A 12 54.36 19.17 -0.48
CA VAL A 12 54.87 20.37 -1.18
C VAL A 12 56.36 20.42 -1.04
N THR A 13 57.09 20.55 -2.16
CA THR A 13 58.54 20.57 -2.21
C THR A 13 59.06 21.79 -2.93
N GLN A 14 60.25 22.28 -2.54
CA GLN A 14 60.98 23.33 -3.25
C GLN A 14 62.16 22.69 -4.01
N ASN A 15 62.62 23.36 -5.05
CA ASN A 15 63.81 22.94 -5.79
C ASN A 15 65.08 22.90 -4.95
N THR A 16 65.09 23.55 -3.78
CA THR A 16 66.18 23.56 -2.79
C THR A 16 66.16 22.36 -1.84
N GLY A 17 65.25 21.40 -2.01
CA GLY A 17 65.11 20.20 -1.20
C GLY A 17 64.26 20.30 0.05
N CYS A 18 63.71 21.47 0.38
CA CYS A 18 62.77 21.63 1.48
C CYS A 18 61.39 21.01 1.13
N ALA A 19 60.78 20.26 2.05
CA ALA A 19 59.47 19.64 1.88
C ALA A 19 58.59 19.82 3.11
N SER A 20 57.30 19.92 2.88
CA SER A 20 56.23 19.93 3.91
C SER A 20 55.10 19.02 3.46
N ILE A 21 54.47 18.35 4.42
CA ILE A 21 53.37 17.45 4.17
C ILE A 21 52.13 17.96 4.93
N SER A 22 50.99 18.02 4.25
CA SER A 22 49.72 18.42 4.87
C SER A 22 49.23 17.38 5.87
N ASN A 23 48.20 17.73 6.66
CA ASN A 23 47.40 16.74 7.34
C ASN A 23 46.72 15.80 6.32
N THR A 24 46.30 14.64 6.79
CA THR A 24 45.50 13.70 6.03
C THR A 24 44.01 14.07 6.13
N VAL A 25 43.32 14.04 4.97
CA VAL A 25 41.87 14.16 4.90
C VAL A 25 41.27 12.84 4.39
N SER A 26 40.07 12.54 4.83
CA SER A 26 39.33 11.34 4.39
C SER A 26 38.12 11.72 3.57
N ILE A 27 37.87 10.96 2.53
CA ILE A 27 36.64 11.00 1.72
C ILE A 27 36.01 9.61 1.83
N LEU A 28 34.76 9.56 2.30
CA LEU A 28 33.93 8.35 2.31
C LEU A 28 33.12 8.30 1.02
N VAL A 29 33.28 7.22 0.28
CA VAL A 29 32.41 6.90 -0.87
C VAL A 29 31.42 5.86 -0.40
N THR A 30 30.14 6.22 -0.43
CA THR A 30 29.02 5.32 -0.12
C THR A 30 28.42 4.76 -1.41
N PRO A 31 27.76 3.57 -1.36
CA PRO A 31 26.98 3.08 -2.50
C PRO A 31 25.84 4.02 -2.83
N ASP A 32 25.42 4.05 -4.10
CA ASP A 32 24.20 4.76 -4.51
C ASP A 32 22.95 4.13 -3.89
N ILE A 33 21.89 4.92 -3.79
CA ILE A 33 20.60 4.48 -3.27
C ILE A 33 19.99 3.46 -4.23
N SER A 34 19.47 2.38 -3.66
CA SER A 34 18.72 1.36 -4.39
C SER A 34 17.46 0.98 -3.64
N ILE A 35 16.31 0.93 -4.33
CA ILE A 35 15.07 0.40 -3.77
C ILE A 35 15.10 -1.12 -3.94
N SER A 36 15.26 -1.84 -2.83
CA SER A 36 15.31 -3.29 -2.77
C SER A 36 13.93 -3.94 -2.61
N GLY A 37 12.94 -3.20 -2.10
CA GLY A 37 11.55 -3.62 -1.99
C GLY A 37 10.61 -2.50 -2.42
N GLN A 38 9.89 -2.71 -3.53
CA GLN A 38 8.89 -1.75 -4.03
C GLN A 38 7.64 -1.75 -3.16
N PRO A 39 6.95 -0.62 -3.02
CA PRO A 39 5.63 -0.59 -2.38
C PRO A 39 4.65 -1.52 -3.11
N VAL A 40 3.81 -2.20 -2.34
CA VAL A 40 2.77 -3.09 -2.87
C VAL A 40 1.41 -2.52 -2.46
N GLY A 41 0.52 -2.37 -3.44
CA GLY A 41 -0.85 -1.89 -3.21
C GLY A 41 -1.82 -3.02 -2.90
N GLY A 42 -3.07 -2.64 -2.71
CA GLY A 42 -4.15 -3.58 -2.42
C GLY A 42 -5.52 -2.93 -2.60
N SER A 43 -6.55 -3.59 -2.06
CA SER A 43 -7.93 -3.11 -2.10
C SER A 43 -8.47 -2.94 -0.69
N ILE A 44 -9.25 -1.89 -0.49
CA ILE A 44 -9.95 -1.54 0.75
C ILE A 44 -11.38 -1.12 0.44
N CYS A 45 -12.27 -1.18 1.42
CA CYS A 45 -13.60 -0.58 1.33
C CYS A 45 -13.52 0.95 1.51
N VAL A 46 -14.56 1.66 1.10
CA VAL A 46 -14.69 3.12 1.31
C VAL A 46 -14.46 3.46 2.79
N GLY A 47 -13.63 4.48 3.05
CA GLY A 47 -13.28 4.90 4.42
C GLY A 47 -12.21 4.05 5.10
N GLY A 48 -11.76 2.96 4.49
CA GLY A 48 -10.63 2.16 4.97
C GLY A 48 -9.29 2.87 4.75
N ASN A 49 -8.25 2.35 5.39
CA ASN A 49 -6.86 2.80 5.19
C ASN A 49 -5.97 1.63 4.74
N PHE A 50 -4.80 1.96 4.22
CA PHE A 50 -3.84 0.97 3.74
C PHE A 50 -2.42 1.33 4.18
N ASP A 51 -1.65 0.32 4.60
CA ASP A 51 -0.25 0.50 4.97
C ASP A 51 0.65 0.17 3.77
N LEU A 52 1.42 1.16 3.34
CA LEU A 52 2.43 1.05 2.31
C LEU A 52 3.81 1.01 2.95
N SER A 53 4.72 0.25 2.38
CA SER A 53 6.11 0.21 2.84
C SER A 53 7.07 0.13 1.66
N VAL A 54 8.28 0.66 1.86
CA VAL A 54 9.39 0.60 0.91
C VAL A 54 10.63 0.13 1.62
N ALA A 55 11.46 -0.67 0.94
CA ALA A 55 12.80 -0.99 1.43
C ALA A 55 13.85 -0.38 0.50
N ALA A 56 14.79 0.38 1.07
CA ALA A 56 15.90 0.99 0.34
C ALA A 56 17.22 0.72 1.06
N SER A 57 18.31 0.73 0.31
CA SER A 57 19.67 0.50 0.80
C SER A 57 20.67 1.31 -0.02
N GLY A 58 21.93 1.36 0.43
CA GLY A 58 23.04 2.05 -0.22
C GLY A 58 23.63 3.10 0.71
N ALA A 59 23.12 4.32 0.66
CA ALA A 59 23.59 5.41 1.53
C ALA A 59 23.33 5.16 3.02
N THR A 60 24.05 5.86 3.90
CA THR A 60 23.94 5.68 5.36
C THR A 60 22.79 6.48 5.97
N ASN A 61 22.39 7.58 5.36
CA ASN A 61 21.32 8.49 5.83
C ASN A 61 20.23 8.61 4.77
N ILE A 62 19.45 7.54 4.59
CA ILE A 62 18.35 7.50 3.62
C ILE A 62 17.16 8.30 4.14
N LEU A 63 16.63 9.15 3.30
CA LEU A 63 15.45 9.98 3.52
C LEU A 63 14.33 9.52 2.60
N TYR A 64 13.11 9.58 3.09
CA TYR A 64 11.89 9.21 2.36
C TYR A 64 10.94 10.39 2.27
N GLN A 65 10.20 10.49 1.19
CA GLN A 65 9.08 11.41 1.03
C GLN A 65 8.01 10.77 0.16
N TRP A 66 6.89 10.42 0.76
CA TRP A 66 5.75 9.89 0.02
C TRP A 66 5.03 10.99 -0.74
N GLU A 67 4.55 10.62 -1.92
CA GLU A 67 3.80 11.48 -2.82
C GLU A 67 2.51 10.78 -3.24
N ILE A 68 1.47 11.59 -3.45
CA ILE A 68 0.15 11.19 -3.92
C ILE A 68 -0.08 11.76 -5.32
N LEU A 69 -0.73 11.01 -6.20
CA LEU A 69 -1.14 11.48 -7.51
C LEU A 69 -2.49 12.20 -7.42
N ILE A 70 -2.49 13.49 -7.68
CA ILE A 70 -3.71 14.33 -7.74
C ILE A 70 -3.88 14.80 -9.19
N GLY A 71 -4.92 14.27 -9.86
CA GLY A 71 -5.08 14.47 -11.30
C GLY A 71 -3.92 13.85 -12.09
N ALA A 72 -3.07 14.67 -12.66
CA ALA A 72 -1.86 14.23 -13.38
C ALA A 72 -0.54 14.66 -12.70
N THR A 73 -0.62 15.16 -11.45
CA THR A 73 0.53 15.76 -10.75
C THR A 73 0.83 14.99 -9.46
N TRP A 74 2.10 14.62 -9.29
CA TRP A 74 2.60 14.08 -8.04
C TRP A 74 2.78 15.21 -7.02
N THR A 75 2.18 15.05 -5.86
CA THR A 75 2.18 16.04 -4.78
C THR A 75 2.74 15.40 -3.51
N THR A 76 3.65 16.08 -2.84
CA THR A 76 4.24 15.61 -1.58
C THR A 76 3.19 15.56 -0.47
N ILE A 77 3.21 14.49 0.31
CA ILE A 77 2.37 14.32 1.49
C ILE A 77 3.14 14.84 2.70
N SER A 78 2.64 15.92 3.31
CA SER A 78 3.31 16.53 4.45
C SER A 78 3.49 15.57 5.62
N GLY A 79 4.71 15.43 6.11
CA GLY A 79 5.06 14.57 7.23
C GLY A 79 5.20 13.08 6.90
N ALA A 80 4.95 12.66 5.65
CA ALA A 80 5.12 11.27 5.22
C ALA A 80 6.59 10.99 4.83
N THR A 81 7.46 10.93 5.83
CA THR A 81 8.94 10.86 5.67
C THR A 81 9.56 9.57 6.22
N SER A 82 8.76 8.54 6.47
CA SER A 82 9.22 7.23 6.91
C SER A 82 9.18 6.21 5.76
N ALA A 83 9.90 5.08 5.92
CA ALA A 83 9.81 3.96 4.98
C ALA A 83 8.39 3.36 4.93
N ASP A 84 7.68 3.40 6.06
CA ASP A 84 6.29 3.00 6.19
C ASP A 84 5.38 4.23 6.13
N PHE A 85 4.24 4.09 5.44
CA PHE A 85 3.24 5.14 5.28
C PHE A 85 1.84 4.58 5.34
N ASN A 86 1.00 5.09 6.24
CA ASN A 86 -0.43 4.81 6.28
C ASN A 86 -1.19 5.87 5.48
N THR A 87 -2.05 5.44 4.55
CA THR A 87 -2.77 6.35 3.65
C THR A 87 -3.80 7.22 4.35
N GLY A 88 -4.21 6.86 5.59
CA GLY A 88 -5.44 7.37 6.17
C GLY A 88 -6.67 6.83 5.45
N ALA A 89 -7.85 7.33 5.83
CA ALA A 89 -9.11 6.92 5.25
C ALA A 89 -9.24 7.39 3.78
N LEU A 90 -9.51 6.46 2.86
CA LEU A 90 -9.68 6.74 1.44
C LEU A 90 -11.12 6.57 1.01
N SER A 91 -11.61 7.50 0.21
CA SER A 91 -12.93 7.43 -0.44
C SER A 91 -12.85 7.11 -1.94
N VAL A 92 -11.68 7.19 -2.54
CA VAL A 92 -11.45 6.96 -3.97
C VAL A 92 -10.12 6.22 -4.18
N THR A 93 -10.07 5.41 -5.23
CA THR A 93 -8.84 4.75 -5.67
C THR A 93 -7.75 5.79 -5.92
N THR A 94 -6.59 5.56 -5.33
CA THR A 94 -5.51 6.56 -5.27
C THR A 94 -4.16 5.91 -5.56
N GLN A 95 -3.27 6.66 -6.22
CA GLN A 95 -1.91 6.22 -6.50
C GLN A 95 -0.90 6.96 -5.63
N TYR A 96 0.13 6.23 -5.22
CA TYR A 96 1.23 6.70 -4.40
C TYR A 96 2.56 6.31 -5.02
N ARG A 97 3.60 7.06 -4.68
CA ARG A 97 5.00 6.68 -4.86
C ARG A 97 5.84 7.28 -3.74
N VAL A 98 7.05 6.80 -3.58
CA VAL A 98 8.00 7.37 -2.63
C VAL A 98 9.25 7.86 -3.35
N PHE A 99 9.65 9.07 -3.03
CA PHE A 99 10.95 9.65 -3.34
C PHE A 99 11.94 9.25 -2.25
N VAL A 100 13.08 8.72 -2.65
CA VAL A 100 14.14 8.26 -1.75
C VAL A 100 15.41 9.02 -2.10
N SER A 101 15.97 9.70 -1.12
CA SER A 101 17.19 10.51 -1.23
C SER A 101 18.17 10.21 -0.11
N ALA A 102 19.35 10.79 -0.14
CA ALA A 102 20.33 10.71 0.93
C ALA A 102 20.90 12.10 1.25
N LEU A 103 21.42 12.23 2.49
CA LEU A 103 22.14 13.44 2.88
C LEU A 103 23.55 13.52 2.31
N GLU A 104 24.11 12.38 1.90
CA GLU A 104 25.46 12.31 1.33
C GLU A 104 25.48 12.93 -0.08
N SER A 105 26.45 13.78 -0.33
CA SER A 105 26.62 14.39 -1.65
C SER A 105 27.08 13.36 -2.67
N GLY A 106 26.47 13.40 -3.86
CA GLY A 106 26.84 12.56 -5.00
C GLY A 106 26.10 11.22 -5.09
N CYS A 107 25.18 10.92 -4.15
CA CYS A 107 24.23 9.83 -4.33
C CYS A 107 23.06 10.28 -5.21
N GLU A 108 22.63 9.42 -6.15
CA GLU A 108 21.49 9.70 -7.00
C GLU A 108 20.18 9.43 -6.25
N ASP A 109 19.24 10.36 -6.36
CA ASP A 109 17.88 10.19 -5.82
C ASP A 109 17.08 9.24 -6.70
N VAL A 110 16.19 8.45 -6.08
CA VAL A 110 15.38 7.47 -6.81
C VAL A 110 13.90 7.56 -6.42
N TYR A 111 13.03 7.23 -7.37
CA TYR A 111 11.60 7.07 -7.13
C TYR A 111 11.23 5.58 -7.13
N SER A 112 10.28 5.21 -6.28
CA SER A 112 9.62 3.91 -6.43
C SER A 112 8.76 3.87 -7.70
N GLN A 113 8.40 2.66 -8.13
CA GLN A 113 7.27 2.50 -9.04
C GLN A 113 5.99 3.01 -8.37
N PRO A 114 5.07 3.64 -9.14
CA PRO A 114 3.77 3.99 -8.63
C PRO A 114 2.99 2.75 -8.16
N VAL A 115 2.30 2.89 -7.04
CA VAL A 115 1.45 1.84 -6.47
C VAL A 115 0.03 2.33 -6.32
N THR A 116 -0.95 1.48 -6.61
CA THR A 116 -2.37 1.82 -6.52
C THR A 116 -2.99 1.16 -5.29
N VAL A 117 -3.72 1.96 -4.50
CA VAL A 117 -4.65 1.48 -3.48
C VAL A 117 -6.05 1.64 -4.04
N THR A 118 -6.71 0.51 -4.32
CA THR A 118 -8.04 0.46 -4.90
C THR A 118 -9.08 0.59 -3.81
N VAL A 119 -10.02 1.54 -3.97
CA VAL A 119 -11.18 1.68 -3.09
C VAL A 119 -12.37 1.05 -3.77
N THR A 120 -12.95 0.02 -3.14
CA THR A 120 -14.18 -0.63 -3.59
C THR A 120 -15.38 -0.08 -2.83
N PRO A 121 -16.55 0.06 -3.47
CA PRO A 121 -17.78 0.44 -2.77
C PRO A 121 -18.11 -0.57 -1.67
N ASP A 122 -18.77 -0.10 -0.62
CA ASP A 122 -19.35 -0.97 0.41
C ASP A 122 -20.50 -1.81 -0.19
N ILE A 123 -20.73 -2.97 0.42
CA ILE A 123 -21.90 -3.79 0.05
C ILE A 123 -23.16 -3.13 0.60
N ASP A 124 -24.16 -2.99 -0.27
CA ASP A 124 -25.49 -2.49 0.07
C ASP A 124 -26.56 -3.46 -0.43
N ILE A 125 -27.52 -3.79 0.44
CA ILE A 125 -28.71 -4.57 0.05
C ILE A 125 -29.75 -3.59 -0.50
N THR A 126 -29.93 -3.60 -1.82
CA THR A 126 -30.84 -2.71 -2.52
C THR A 126 -32.27 -3.24 -2.61
N ALA A 127 -32.46 -4.55 -2.41
CA ALA A 127 -33.77 -5.15 -2.24
C ALA A 127 -33.68 -6.33 -1.26
N ASP A 128 -34.42 -6.20 -0.14
CA ASP A 128 -34.56 -7.25 0.85
C ASP A 128 -35.39 -8.43 0.34
N PRO A 129 -35.18 -9.64 0.86
CA PRO A 129 -36.06 -10.78 0.56
C PRO A 129 -37.49 -10.51 1.02
N ILE A 130 -38.44 -10.85 0.16
CA ILE A 130 -39.87 -10.73 0.48
C ILE A 130 -40.41 -12.13 0.79
N GLY A 131 -41.03 -12.27 1.96
CA GLY A 131 -41.73 -13.49 2.36
C GLY A 131 -43.14 -13.59 1.79
N GLY A 132 -43.77 -14.75 1.96
CA GLY A 132 -45.12 -15.01 1.49
C GLY A 132 -45.76 -16.14 2.28
N SER A 133 -46.90 -16.63 1.76
CA SER A 133 -47.65 -17.76 2.34
C SER A 133 -47.77 -18.86 1.29
N ILE A 134 -47.56 -20.11 1.74
CA ILE A 134 -47.67 -21.30 0.91
C ILE A 134 -48.55 -22.33 1.64
N CYS A 135 -49.10 -23.28 0.91
CA CYS A 135 -49.76 -24.45 1.49
C CYS A 135 -48.72 -25.47 1.96
N THR A 136 -49.12 -26.34 2.93
CA THR A 136 -48.29 -27.46 3.38
C THR A 136 -47.79 -28.29 2.19
N GLY A 137 -46.50 -28.58 2.16
CA GLY A 137 -45.86 -29.31 1.06
C GLY A 137 -45.48 -28.44 -0.14
N GLY A 138 -45.69 -27.13 -0.08
CA GLY A 138 -45.19 -26.19 -1.08
C GLY A 138 -43.77 -25.75 -0.83
N ASN A 139 -43.21 -24.99 -1.77
CA ASN A 139 -41.91 -24.33 -1.64
C ASN A 139 -42.05 -22.82 -1.91
N PHE A 140 -41.04 -22.04 -1.54
CA PHE A 140 -41.00 -20.61 -1.75
C PHE A 140 -39.64 -20.14 -2.22
N ASP A 141 -39.63 -19.25 -3.22
CA ASP A 141 -38.40 -18.64 -3.73
C ASP A 141 -38.14 -17.30 -3.04
N LEU A 142 -37.02 -17.20 -2.39
CA LEU A 142 -36.50 -15.99 -1.78
C LEU A 142 -35.40 -15.40 -2.70
N ASN A 143 -35.41 -14.08 -2.86
CA ASN A 143 -34.41 -13.36 -3.64
C ASN A 143 -33.95 -12.12 -2.86
N VAL A 144 -32.67 -11.81 -2.97
CA VAL A 144 -32.06 -10.59 -2.47
C VAL A 144 -31.30 -9.91 -3.59
N THR A 145 -31.28 -8.58 -3.61
CA THR A 145 -30.41 -7.83 -4.52
C THR A 145 -29.42 -7.01 -3.70
N ALA A 146 -28.14 -7.17 -4.00
CA ALA A 146 -27.05 -6.42 -3.39
C ALA A 146 -26.17 -5.79 -4.47
N THR A 147 -25.53 -4.67 -4.11
CA THR A 147 -24.55 -3.94 -4.93
C THR A 147 -23.30 -3.64 -4.11
N GLY A 148 -22.20 -3.25 -4.76
CA GLY A 148 -20.95 -2.89 -4.09
C GLY A 148 -19.74 -3.58 -4.73
N SER A 149 -19.09 -4.48 -4.02
CA SER A 149 -17.95 -5.23 -4.53
C SER A 149 -18.31 -6.14 -5.72
N PRO A 150 -17.42 -6.35 -6.68
CA PRO A 150 -17.65 -7.34 -7.75
C PRO A 150 -17.76 -8.78 -7.25
N ASP A 151 -17.21 -9.08 -6.07
CA ASP A 151 -17.17 -10.43 -5.47
C ASP A 151 -18.11 -10.48 -4.26
N ILE A 152 -19.42 -10.42 -4.51
CA ILE A 152 -20.44 -10.52 -3.45
C ILE A 152 -20.74 -12.00 -3.20
N HIS A 153 -20.66 -12.39 -1.94
CA HIS A 153 -20.99 -13.74 -1.46
C HIS A 153 -22.28 -13.72 -0.64
N TYR A 154 -23.13 -14.72 -0.84
CA TYR A 154 -24.42 -14.85 -0.17
C TYR A 154 -24.44 -16.08 0.72
N GLN A 155 -24.98 -15.93 1.93
CA GLN A 155 -25.21 -17.04 2.83
C GLN A 155 -26.62 -16.95 3.42
N TRP A 156 -27.52 -17.80 2.94
CA TRP A 156 -28.85 -17.92 3.49
C TRP A 156 -28.83 -18.65 4.83
N GLN A 157 -29.70 -18.21 5.73
CA GLN A 157 -29.85 -18.80 7.05
C GLN A 157 -31.32 -19.00 7.39
N GLN A 158 -31.65 -20.14 7.96
CA GLN A 158 -32.99 -20.47 8.47
C GLN A 158 -32.99 -20.41 9.99
N GLN A 159 -33.98 -19.73 10.57
CA GLN A 159 -34.18 -19.70 12.01
C GLN A 159 -34.79 -21.01 12.48
N THR A 160 -34.19 -21.67 13.47
CA THR A 160 -34.65 -22.93 14.06
C THR A 160 -35.07 -22.79 15.50
N GLY A 161 -34.88 -21.61 16.08
CA GLY A 161 -35.26 -21.26 17.47
C GLY A 161 -35.09 -19.77 17.72
N PRO A 162 -35.47 -19.25 18.90
CA PRO A 162 -35.53 -17.81 19.17
C PRO A 162 -34.23 -17.04 18.90
N SER A 163 -33.07 -17.73 18.99
CA SER A 163 -31.75 -17.15 18.73
C SER A 163 -30.83 -18.09 17.92
N SER A 164 -31.40 -19.12 17.29
CA SER A 164 -30.63 -20.15 16.59
C SER A 164 -30.87 -20.05 15.09
N TRP A 165 -29.80 -19.91 14.32
CA TRP A 165 -29.80 -19.88 12.86
C TRP A 165 -28.90 -20.97 12.32
N ILE A 166 -29.36 -21.68 11.28
CA ILE A 166 -28.56 -22.66 10.55
C ILE A 166 -28.32 -22.17 9.13
N THR A 167 -27.16 -22.49 8.61
CA THR A 167 -26.81 -22.24 7.21
C THR A 167 -27.63 -23.13 6.28
N VAL A 168 -28.24 -22.54 5.26
CA VAL A 168 -29.00 -23.20 4.21
C VAL A 168 -28.62 -22.63 2.85
N GLY A 169 -28.90 -23.39 1.78
CA GLY A 169 -28.63 -22.95 0.40
C GLY A 169 -27.15 -22.94 0.03
N THR A 170 -26.87 -22.31 -1.06
CA THR A 170 -25.53 -22.13 -1.63
C THR A 170 -25.26 -20.64 -1.79
N ASP A 171 -24.05 -20.26 -2.20
CA ASP A 171 -23.62 -18.89 -2.45
C ASP A 171 -24.33 -18.32 -3.70
N GLN A 172 -25.61 -17.95 -3.53
CA GLN A 172 -26.48 -17.41 -4.59
C GLN A 172 -27.43 -16.35 -4.03
N SER A 173 -27.73 -15.34 -4.83
CA SER A 173 -28.72 -14.28 -4.48
C SER A 173 -30.15 -14.82 -4.38
N ALA A 174 -30.41 -16.01 -4.87
CA ALA A 174 -31.70 -16.69 -4.82
C ALA A 174 -31.61 -17.95 -3.97
N TYR A 175 -32.66 -18.25 -3.21
CA TYR A 175 -32.78 -19.46 -2.42
C TYR A 175 -34.19 -20.02 -2.48
N ASN A 176 -34.35 -21.28 -2.88
CA ASN A 176 -35.60 -22.01 -2.79
C ASN A 176 -35.67 -22.76 -1.46
N THR A 177 -36.73 -22.56 -0.69
CA THR A 177 -36.87 -23.16 0.66
C THR A 177 -36.95 -24.69 0.65
N GLY A 178 -37.19 -25.29 -0.50
CA GLY A 178 -37.61 -26.68 -0.57
C GLY A 178 -39.05 -26.85 -0.04
N ILE A 179 -39.44 -28.10 0.17
CA ILE A 179 -40.76 -28.45 0.69
C ILE A 179 -40.83 -28.07 2.18
N LEU A 180 -41.82 -27.27 2.55
CA LEU A 180 -42.09 -26.80 3.92
C LEU A 180 -43.39 -27.43 4.46
#